data_5c30c993266d57bbd7d38f9e2bdfb08f
#
_entry.id   5c30c993266d57bbd7d38f9e2bdfb08f
#
_cell.length_a   1.000
_cell.length_b   1.000
_cell.length_c   1.000
_cell.angle_alpha   90.00
_cell.angle_beta   90.00
_cell.angle_gamma   90.00
#
_symmetry.space_group_name_H-M   'P 1'
#
loop_
_entity.id
_entity.type
_entity.pdbx_description
1 polymer ?
#
loop_
_entity_poly.entity_id
_entity_poly.type
_entity_poly.pdbx_seq_one_letter_code
_entity_poly.pdbx_strand_id
1 'polypeptide(L)'
;MIKLVAYAILCAISSKGENLPVRLSTTARYGLRAMSDLCTHSHDSEPVSVSDIAFRQNIPVNYLEQLFRKLRTAGLLESVRGAQGGYFLARKADEITIADILQALGEPFIFGSCQTEKGCENAVTCPTFSLWRKVKGSVDEILRTTTLADIVDEKISLLESLNTDPQREQARARAVKASREQREA
;
A
#
# COMPACT_ATOMS: atom_id res chain seq x y z
N MET A 1 12.33 9.03 -13.36
CA MET A 1 11.22 9.99 -13.27
C MET A 1 9.87 9.32 -12.99
N ILE A 2 9.56 8.13 -13.51
CA ILE A 2 8.28 7.43 -13.29
C ILE A 2 8.13 6.94 -11.83
N LYS A 3 9.21 6.51 -11.17
CA LYS A 3 9.21 6.04 -9.77
C LYS A 3 8.84 7.12 -8.74
N LEU A 4 9.17 8.37 -8.98
CA LEU A 4 8.83 9.50 -8.10
C LEU A 4 7.31 9.79 -8.07
N VAL A 5 6.62 9.53 -9.17
CA VAL A 5 5.16 9.76 -9.28
C VAL A 5 4.38 8.71 -8.48
N ALA A 6 4.84 7.45 -8.46
CA ALA A 6 4.22 6.39 -7.66
C ALA A 6 4.32 6.68 -6.15
N TYR A 7 5.45 7.24 -5.70
CA TYR A 7 5.65 7.63 -4.30
C TYR A 7 4.78 8.82 -3.89
N ALA A 8 4.64 9.81 -4.77
CA ALA A 8 3.76 10.97 -4.51
C ALA A 8 2.30 10.53 -4.35
N ILE A 9 1.86 9.53 -5.11
CA ILE A 9 0.51 8.96 -5.00
C ILE A 9 0.33 8.21 -3.67
N LEU A 10 1.33 7.45 -3.23
CA LEU A 10 1.30 6.70 -1.96
C LEU A 10 1.45 7.62 -0.73
N CYS A 11 2.28 8.65 -0.80
CA CYS A 11 2.50 9.62 0.29
C CYS A 11 1.29 10.55 0.47
N ALA A 12 0.61 10.95 -0.61
CA ALA A 12 -0.63 11.72 -0.57
C ALA A 12 -1.80 11.00 0.14
N ILE A 13 -1.67 9.69 0.38
CA ILE A 13 -2.65 8.85 1.11
C ILE A 13 -2.62 9.12 2.63
N SER A 14 -1.59 9.77 3.17
CA SER A 14 -1.37 9.85 4.64
C SER A 14 -1.77 11.19 5.27
N SER A 15 -2.08 12.24 4.52
CA SER A 15 -2.41 13.55 5.11
C SER A 15 -3.91 13.69 5.40
N LYS A 16 -4.24 13.99 6.64
CA LYS A 16 -5.57 14.40 7.08
C LYS A 16 -5.95 15.73 6.41
N GLY A 17 -7.01 15.72 5.63
CA GLY A 17 -7.81 16.93 5.44
C GLY A 17 -7.72 17.66 4.09
N GLU A 18 -6.94 17.24 3.10
CA GLU A 18 -6.96 17.87 1.79
C GLU A 18 -7.88 17.13 0.80
N ASN A 19 -8.71 17.91 0.10
CA ASN A 19 -9.60 17.41 -0.97
C ASN A 19 -8.78 17.00 -2.20
N LEU A 20 -8.13 15.83 -2.15
CA LEU A 20 -7.52 15.26 -3.33
C LEU A 20 -8.60 14.72 -4.27
N PRO A 21 -8.55 15.02 -5.56
CA PRO A 21 -9.57 14.60 -6.53
C PRO A 21 -9.61 13.09 -6.78
N VAL A 22 -8.56 12.37 -6.36
CA VAL A 22 -8.46 10.90 -6.47
C VAL A 22 -8.46 10.31 -5.07
N ARG A 23 -9.54 9.63 -4.68
CA ARG A 23 -9.65 8.96 -3.40
C ARG A 23 -9.54 7.45 -3.59
N LEU A 24 -8.52 6.85 -3.00
CA LEU A 24 -8.52 5.41 -2.80
C LEU A 24 -9.52 5.06 -1.70
N SER A 25 -10.29 4.00 -1.92
CA SER A 25 -11.19 3.47 -0.91
C SER A 25 -10.41 3.05 0.34
N THR A 26 -11.09 2.96 1.48
CA THR A 26 -10.51 2.42 2.71
C THR A 26 -10.07 0.97 2.51
N THR A 27 -10.82 0.19 1.73
CA THR A 27 -10.51 -1.20 1.37
C THR A 27 -9.19 -1.31 0.62
N ALA A 28 -9.01 -0.53 -0.45
CA ALA A 28 -7.78 -0.50 -1.23
C ALA A 28 -6.57 -0.08 -0.38
N ARG A 29 -6.71 1.02 0.36
CA ARG A 29 -5.64 1.57 1.20
C ARG A 29 -5.21 0.61 2.30
N TYR A 30 -6.15 0.02 3.03
CA TYR A 30 -5.84 -0.91 4.11
C TYR A 30 -5.33 -2.25 3.59
N GLY A 31 -5.86 -2.73 2.46
CA GLY A 31 -5.37 -3.94 1.82
C GLY A 31 -3.92 -3.83 1.37
N LEU A 32 -3.56 -2.74 0.69
CA LEU A 32 -2.19 -2.48 0.28
C LEU A 32 -1.23 -2.37 1.47
N ARG A 33 -1.62 -1.63 2.52
CA ARG A 33 -0.82 -1.49 3.74
C ARG A 33 -0.60 -2.84 4.43
N ALA A 34 -1.64 -3.66 4.53
CA ALA A 34 -1.57 -4.96 5.17
C ALA A 34 -0.73 -5.96 4.37
N MET A 35 -0.83 -5.94 3.03
CA MET A 35 0.02 -6.78 2.16
C MET A 35 1.49 -6.37 2.24
N SER A 36 1.78 -5.07 2.27
CA SER A 36 3.16 -4.57 2.45
C SER A 36 3.72 -4.93 3.83
N ASP A 37 2.91 -4.87 4.88
CA ASP A 37 3.30 -5.27 6.24
C ASP A 37 3.59 -6.78 6.31
N LEU A 38 2.70 -7.60 5.74
CA LEU A 38 2.91 -9.04 5.65
C LEU A 38 4.22 -9.36 4.91
N CYS A 39 4.47 -8.75 3.76
CA CYS A 39 5.69 -8.94 2.98
C CYS A 39 6.95 -8.57 3.77
N THR A 40 6.91 -7.42 4.47
CA THR A 40 8.05 -6.94 5.28
C THR A 40 8.40 -7.87 6.45
N HIS A 41 7.40 -8.55 7.05
CA HIS A 41 7.56 -9.38 8.24
C HIS A 41 7.50 -10.88 7.96
N SER A 42 7.34 -11.28 6.71
CA SER A 42 7.38 -12.69 6.29
C SER A 42 8.82 -13.13 6.13
N HIS A 43 9.42 -13.64 7.20
CA HIS A 43 10.76 -14.20 7.20
C HIS A 43 10.68 -15.72 7.25
N ASP A 44 11.48 -16.42 6.41
CA ASP A 44 11.83 -17.85 6.48
C ASP A 44 10.68 -18.82 6.87
N SER A 45 9.55 -18.73 6.19
CA SER A 45 8.42 -19.68 6.37
C SER A 45 7.61 -19.51 7.68
N GLU A 46 7.79 -18.44 8.44
CA GLU A 46 6.94 -18.16 9.59
C GLU A 46 5.66 -17.40 9.17
N PRO A 47 4.48 -17.87 9.60
CA PRO A 47 3.23 -17.17 9.31
C PRO A 47 3.13 -15.88 10.12
N VAL A 48 2.65 -14.82 9.48
CA VAL A 48 2.41 -13.55 10.16
C VAL A 48 0.97 -13.51 10.68
N SER A 49 0.82 -13.24 11.97
CA SER A 49 -0.49 -13.14 12.64
C SER A 49 -1.29 -11.91 12.13
N VAL A 50 -2.58 -12.09 11.87
CA VAL A 50 -3.48 -10.98 11.53
C VAL A 50 -3.53 -9.94 12.64
N SER A 51 -3.49 -10.37 13.90
CA SER A 51 -3.52 -9.47 15.05
C SER A 51 -2.30 -8.54 15.09
N ASP A 52 -1.13 -9.07 14.76
CA ASP A 52 0.12 -8.28 14.74
C ASP A 52 0.10 -7.26 13.60
N ILE A 53 -0.36 -7.66 12.40
CA ILE A 53 -0.54 -6.73 11.28
C ILE A 53 -1.56 -5.65 11.64
N ALA A 54 -2.69 -6.04 12.23
CA ALA A 54 -3.74 -5.13 12.66
C ALA A 54 -3.22 -4.09 13.65
N PHE A 55 -2.43 -4.53 14.63
CA PHE A 55 -1.80 -3.66 15.60
C PHE A 55 -0.80 -2.69 14.95
N ARG A 56 0.17 -3.20 14.16
CA ARG A 56 1.19 -2.37 13.49
C ARG A 56 0.58 -1.36 12.53
N GLN A 57 -0.48 -1.76 11.82
CA GLN A 57 -1.12 -0.91 10.80
C GLN A 57 -2.28 -0.06 11.33
N ASN A 58 -2.64 -0.23 12.61
CA ASN A 58 -3.80 0.42 13.23
C ASN A 58 -5.08 0.21 12.39
N ILE A 59 -5.37 -1.06 12.11
CA ILE A 59 -6.56 -1.53 11.35
C ILE A 59 -7.36 -2.45 12.28
N PRO A 60 -8.70 -2.34 12.35
CA PRO A 60 -9.50 -3.28 13.12
C PRO A 60 -9.31 -4.73 12.65
N VAL A 61 -9.05 -5.67 13.58
CA VAL A 61 -8.77 -7.08 13.28
C VAL A 61 -9.87 -7.70 12.42
N ASN A 62 -11.13 -7.55 12.80
CA ASN A 62 -12.27 -8.12 12.08
C ASN A 62 -12.36 -7.60 10.63
N TYR A 63 -11.99 -6.35 10.40
CA TYR A 63 -11.96 -5.78 9.06
C TYR A 63 -10.80 -6.35 8.24
N LEU A 64 -9.63 -6.47 8.85
CA LEU A 64 -8.45 -7.05 8.21
C LEU A 64 -8.68 -8.53 7.82
N GLU A 65 -9.34 -9.31 8.68
CA GLU A 65 -9.73 -10.70 8.36
C GLU A 65 -10.62 -10.79 7.12
N GLN A 66 -11.56 -9.84 6.95
CA GLN A 66 -12.40 -9.79 5.74
C GLN A 66 -11.57 -9.51 4.48
N LEU A 67 -10.60 -8.59 4.56
CA LEU A 67 -9.69 -8.30 3.46
C LEU A 67 -8.83 -9.52 3.12
N PHE A 68 -8.27 -10.17 4.12
CA PHE A 68 -7.40 -11.34 3.96
C PHE A 68 -8.16 -12.55 3.41
N ARG A 69 -9.44 -12.69 3.74
CA ARG A 69 -10.29 -13.71 3.12
C ARG A 69 -10.42 -13.49 1.61
N LYS A 70 -10.63 -12.25 1.15
CA LYS A 70 -10.70 -11.91 -0.28
C LYS A 70 -9.35 -12.21 -0.97
N LEU A 71 -8.25 -11.74 -0.40
CA LEU A 71 -6.91 -11.95 -0.93
C LEU A 71 -6.54 -13.44 -1.02
N ARG A 72 -6.93 -14.24 -0.01
CA ARG A 72 -6.74 -15.69 -0.02
C ARG A 72 -7.60 -16.37 -1.11
N THR A 73 -8.86 -15.97 -1.26
CA THR A 73 -9.74 -16.50 -2.31
C THR A 73 -9.19 -16.23 -3.70
N ALA A 74 -8.49 -15.10 -3.88
CA ALA A 74 -7.81 -14.74 -5.12
C ALA A 74 -6.42 -15.41 -5.29
N GLY A 75 -5.98 -16.25 -4.35
CA GLY A 75 -4.69 -16.95 -4.43
C GLY A 75 -3.47 -16.06 -4.21
N LEU A 76 -3.64 -14.93 -3.52
CA LEU A 76 -2.52 -14.05 -3.14
C LEU A 76 -1.97 -14.37 -1.75
N LEU A 77 -2.78 -15.01 -0.91
CA LEU A 77 -2.42 -15.41 0.45
C LEU A 77 -2.74 -16.88 0.70
N GLU A 78 -1.93 -17.50 1.55
CA GLU A 78 -2.19 -18.78 2.18
C GLU A 78 -2.31 -18.60 3.69
N SER A 79 -3.05 -19.51 4.37
CA SER A 79 -3.25 -19.46 5.82
C SER A 79 -2.88 -20.76 6.48
N VAL A 80 -2.23 -20.66 7.65
CA VAL A 80 -1.94 -21.79 8.54
C VAL A 80 -2.76 -21.65 9.81
N ARG A 81 -3.38 -22.75 10.24
CA ARG A 81 -4.17 -22.83 11.48
C ARG A 81 -3.30 -23.23 12.66
N GLY A 82 -3.67 -22.77 13.83
CA GLY A 82 -3.03 -23.15 15.09
C GLY A 82 -2.71 -21.95 15.98
N ALA A 83 -2.13 -22.20 17.14
CA ALA A 83 -1.75 -21.16 18.10
C ALA A 83 -0.69 -20.19 17.53
N GLN A 84 0.19 -20.68 16.67
CA GLN A 84 1.16 -19.90 15.90
C GLN A 84 0.73 -19.75 14.44
N GLY A 85 -0.58 -19.74 14.19
CA GLY A 85 -1.14 -19.61 12.85
C GLY A 85 -1.08 -18.17 12.35
N GLY A 86 -1.25 -18.03 11.04
CA GLY A 86 -1.22 -16.72 10.37
C GLY A 86 -1.33 -16.86 8.86
N TYR A 87 -0.76 -15.90 8.16
CA TYR A 87 -0.80 -15.84 6.71
C TYR A 87 0.61 -15.73 6.11
N PHE A 88 0.73 -16.26 4.89
CA PHE A 88 1.89 -16.13 4.00
C PHE A 88 1.46 -15.54 2.68
N LEU A 89 2.41 -15.03 1.92
CA LEU A 89 2.21 -14.80 0.50
C LEU A 89 2.16 -16.15 -0.23
N ALA A 90 1.14 -16.34 -1.08
CA ALA A 90 1.00 -17.55 -1.89
C ALA A 90 1.96 -17.60 -3.09
N ARG A 91 2.53 -16.45 -3.44
CA ARG A 91 3.51 -16.25 -4.52
C ARG A 91 4.61 -15.31 -4.04
N LYS A 92 5.74 -15.25 -4.75
CA LYS A 92 6.80 -14.30 -4.46
C LYS A 92 6.28 -12.86 -4.56
N ALA A 93 6.84 -11.96 -3.76
CA ALA A 93 6.42 -10.56 -3.72
C ALA A 93 6.64 -9.83 -5.06
N ASP A 94 7.65 -10.22 -5.83
CA ASP A 94 7.95 -9.72 -7.17
C ASP A 94 6.99 -10.24 -8.27
N GLU A 95 6.20 -11.29 -7.96
CA GLU A 95 5.16 -11.84 -8.84
C GLU A 95 3.75 -11.32 -8.51
N ILE A 96 3.59 -10.55 -7.43
CA ILE A 96 2.30 -9.97 -7.00
C ILE A 96 2.29 -8.49 -7.38
N THR A 97 1.44 -8.11 -8.32
CA THR A 97 1.29 -6.72 -8.74
C THR A 97 0.29 -5.96 -7.86
N ILE A 98 0.38 -4.64 -7.86
CA ILE A 98 -0.60 -3.80 -7.18
C ILE A 98 -1.98 -3.94 -7.82
N ALA A 99 -2.04 -4.15 -9.14
CA ALA A 99 -3.29 -4.45 -9.84
C ALA A 99 -3.95 -5.74 -9.33
N ASP A 100 -3.18 -6.83 -9.09
CA ASP A 100 -3.70 -8.08 -8.54
C ASP A 100 -4.35 -7.87 -7.17
N ILE A 101 -3.68 -7.12 -6.30
CA ILE A 101 -4.19 -6.83 -4.95
C ILE A 101 -5.50 -6.05 -5.01
N LEU A 102 -5.55 -4.98 -5.81
CA LEU A 102 -6.75 -4.15 -5.96
C LEU A 102 -7.90 -4.94 -6.58
N GLN A 103 -7.64 -5.78 -7.57
CA GLN A 103 -8.63 -6.64 -8.20
C GLN A 103 -9.19 -7.67 -7.20
N ALA A 104 -8.33 -8.32 -6.42
CA ALA A 104 -8.73 -9.27 -5.38
C ALA A 104 -9.63 -8.65 -4.31
N LEU A 105 -9.40 -7.39 -3.98
CA LEU A 105 -10.21 -6.64 -3.03
C LEU A 105 -11.55 -6.17 -3.61
N GLY A 106 -11.74 -6.24 -4.93
CA GLY A 106 -12.91 -5.73 -5.63
C GLY A 106 -12.88 -4.21 -5.81
N GLU A 107 -11.69 -3.63 -5.87
CA GLU A 107 -11.43 -2.18 -5.93
C GLU A 107 -10.68 -1.80 -7.22
N PRO A 108 -11.25 -2.06 -8.42
CA PRO A 108 -10.61 -1.67 -9.66
C PRO A 108 -10.49 -0.14 -9.72
N PHE A 109 -9.39 0.35 -10.27
CA PHE A 109 -9.18 1.78 -10.40
C PHE A 109 -10.02 2.33 -11.56
N ILE A 110 -11.08 3.09 -11.24
CA ILE A 110 -12.03 3.65 -12.21
C ILE A 110 -12.17 5.15 -11.98
N PHE A 111 -11.91 5.95 -13.03
CA PHE A 111 -12.07 7.42 -12.99
C PHE A 111 -13.51 7.89 -13.23
N GLY A 112 -14.40 7.04 -13.71
CA GLY A 112 -15.78 7.39 -13.99
C GLY A 112 -16.51 6.35 -14.84
N SER A 113 -17.80 6.58 -15.05
CA SER A 113 -18.68 5.67 -15.81
C SER A 113 -18.23 5.41 -17.25
N CYS A 114 -17.47 6.32 -17.85
CA CYS A 114 -16.92 6.14 -19.20
C CYS A 114 -15.89 5.02 -19.32
N GLN A 115 -15.44 4.45 -18.22
CA GLN A 115 -14.41 3.40 -18.15
C GLN A 115 -14.93 2.09 -17.56
N THR A 116 -16.21 1.99 -17.31
CA THR A 116 -16.86 0.74 -16.88
C THR A 116 -17.06 -0.20 -18.07
N GLU A 117 -17.28 -1.49 -17.80
CA GLU A 117 -17.58 -2.51 -18.82
C GLU A 117 -18.78 -2.16 -19.70
N LYS A 118 -19.76 -1.44 -19.14
CA LYS A 118 -20.94 -0.95 -19.89
C LYS A 118 -20.62 0.18 -20.86
N GLY A 119 -19.42 0.78 -20.74
CA GLY A 119 -19.02 1.92 -21.55
C GLY A 119 -19.76 3.21 -21.20
N CYS A 120 -19.53 4.23 -22.03
CA CYS A 120 -20.21 5.52 -21.93
C CYS A 120 -21.04 5.74 -23.20
N GLU A 121 -22.32 6.02 -23.04
CA GLU A 121 -23.24 6.32 -24.16
C GLU A 121 -22.74 7.49 -25.02
N ASN A 122 -22.04 8.44 -24.40
CA ASN A 122 -21.50 9.62 -25.06
C ASN A 122 -20.04 9.46 -25.52
N ALA A 123 -19.46 8.25 -25.50
CA ALA A 123 -18.03 8.04 -25.81
C ALA A 123 -17.62 8.61 -27.16
N VAL A 124 -18.49 8.51 -28.18
CA VAL A 124 -18.21 8.97 -29.54
C VAL A 124 -18.21 10.50 -29.66
N THR A 125 -19.07 11.18 -28.91
CA THR A 125 -19.26 12.64 -28.99
C THR A 125 -18.52 13.39 -27.87
N CYS A 126 -18.01 12.70 -26.85
CA CYS A 126 -17.36 13.33 -25.72
C CYS A 126 -15.94 13.81 -26.05
N PRO A 127 -15.68 15.13 -26.03
CA PRO A 127 -14.36 15.66 -26.36
C PRO A 127 -13.25 15.27 -25.41
N THR A 128 -13.59 14.87 -24.17
CA THR A 128 -12.63 14.47 -23.12
C THR A 128 -12.44 12.96 -23.00
N PHE A 129 -13.19 12.14 -23.74
CA PHE A 129 -13.13 10.68 -23.65
C PHE A 129 -11.72 10.13 -23.91
N SER A 130 -11.04 10.64 -24.95
CA SER A 130 -9.68 10.20 -25.30
C SER A 130 -8.65 10.56 -24.21
N LEU A 131 -8.82 11.70 -23.54
CA LEU A 131 -7.97 12.10 -22.40
C LEU A 131 -8.09 11.11 -21.26
N TRP A 132 -9.31 10.84 -20.80
CA TRP A 132 -9.54 9.94 -19.68
C TRP A 132 -9.12 8.50 -19.96
N ARG A 133 -9.27 8.05 -21.20
CA ARG A 133 -8.75 6.75 -21.64
C ARG A 133 -7.23 6.67 -21.54
N LYS A 134 -6.51 7.72 -21.93
CA LYS A 134 -5.05 7.79 -21.78
C LYS A 134 -4.62 7.79 -20.32
N VAL A 135 -5.27 8.62 -19.49
CA VAL A 135 -4.99 8.67 -18.04
C VAL A 135 -5.19 7.29 -17.39
N LYS A 136 -6.33 6.64 -17.69
CA LYS A 136 -6.57 5.29 -17.20
C LYS A 136 -5.49 4.31 -17.65
N GLY A 137 -5.16 4.31 -18.94
CA GLY A 137 -4.13 3.43 -19.49
C GLY A 137 -2.78 3.60 -18.78
N SER A 138 -2.36 4.83 -18.52
CA SER A 138 -1.11 5.09 -17.77
C SER A 138 -1.17 4.60 -16.33
N VAL A 139 -2.31 4.77 -15.65
CA VAL A 139 -2.48 4.27 -14.29
C VAL A 139 -2.53 2.74 -14.26
N ASP A 140 -3.28 2.11 -15.16
CA ASP A 140 -3.34 0.65 -15.27
C ASP A 140 -1.95 0.05 -15.54
N GLU A 141 -1.15 0.69 -16.38
CA GLU A 141 0.24 0.31 -16.65
C GLU A 141 1.08 0.33 -15.36
N ILE A 142 1.05 1.45 -14.64
CA ILE A 142 1.78 1.59 -13.36
C ILE A 142 1.34 0.51 -12.37
N LEU A 143 0.05 0.29 -12.19
CA LEU A 143 -0.47 -0.70 -11.24
C LEU A 143 -0.10 -2.14 -11.60
N ARG A 144 0.02 -2.46 -12.89
CA ARG A 144 0.40 -3.78 -13.40
C ARG A 144 1.89 -4.03 -13.40
N THR A 145 2.70 -2.98 -13.53
CA THR A 145 4.17 -3.10 -13.56
C THR A 145 4.82 -2.89 -12.21
N THR A 146 4.11 -2.32 -11.24
CA THR A 146 4.60 -2.18 -9.86
C THR A 146 4.23 -3.40 -9.05
N THR A 147 5.22 -4.06 -8.47
CA THR A 147 5.05 -5.24 -7.64
C THR A 147 4.97 -4.90 -6.15
N LEU A 148 4.59 -5.88 -5.35
CA LEU A 148 4.62 -5.77 -3.90
C LEU A 148 6.06 -5.61 -3.37
N ALA A 149 7.02 -6.29 -4.00
CA ALA A 149 8.45 -6.15 -3.68
C ALA A 149 8.92 -4.72 -3.92
N ASP A 150 8.60 -4.11 -5.08
CA ASP A 150 9.00 -2.74 -5.39
C ASP A 150 8.57 -1.74 -4.31
N ILE A 151 7.34 -1.88 -3.78
CA ILE A 151 6.84 -0.99 -2.73
C ILE A 151 7.57 -1.17 -1.41
N VAL A 152 7.88 -2.42 -1.06
CA VAL A 152 8.59 -2.73 0.20
C VAL A 152 10.03 -2.25 0.12
N ASP A 153 10.73 -2.49 -0.98
CA ASP A 153 12.12 -2.08 -1.20
C ASP A 153 12.25 -0.56 -1.23
N GLU A 154 11.33 0.14 -1.90
CA GLU A 154 11.31 1.61 -1.91
C GLU A 154 11.10 2.20 -0.51
N LYS A 155 10.21 1.60 0.29
CA LYS A 155 9.99 1.98 1.68
C LYS A 155 11.25 1.77 2.53
N ILE A 156 11.93 0.64 2.39
CA ILE A 156 13.17 0.33 3.13
C ILE A 156 14.24 1.35 2.76
N SER A 157 14.49 1.55 1.47
CA SER A 157 15.47 2.53 0.95
C SER A 157 15.20 3.95 1.46
N LEU A 158 13.93 4.35 1.52
CA LEU A 158 13.56 5.66 2.08
C LEU A 158 13.86 5.76 3.57
N LEU A 159 13.51 4.73 4.35
CA LEU A 159 13.78 4.71 5.79
C LEU A 159 15.28 4.77 6.08
N GLU A 160 16.09 4.07 5.30
CA GLU A 160 17.56 4.12 5.39
C GLU A 160 18.08 5.54 5.08
N SER A 161 17.59 6.16 4.01
CA SER A 161 17.99 7.54 3.65
C SER A 161 17.63 8.56 4.72
N LEU A 162 16.48 8.39 5.39
CA LEU A 162 16.04 9.25 6.49
C LEU A 162 16.85 9.02 7.77
N ASN A 163 17.36 7.81 8.00
CA ASN A 163 18.19 7.51 9.16
C ASN A 163 19.65 7.98 8.99
N THR A 164 20.13 8.09 7.77
CA THR A 164 21.48 8.60 7.44
C THR A 164 21.53 10.13 7.29
N ASP A 165 20.43 10.85 7.48
CA ASP A 165 20.41 12.32 7.41
C ASP A 165 21.17 12.93 8.60
N PRO A 166 22.33 13.60 8.36
CA PRO A 166 23.18 14.17 9.41
C PRO A 166 22.47 15.23 10.27
N GLN A 167 21.47 15.91 9.72
CA GLN A 167 20.72 16.94 10.45
C GLN A 167 19.81 16.30 11.51
N ARG A 168 19.22 15.13 11.20
CA ARG A 168 18.40 14.37 12.16
C ARG A 168 19.24 13.73 13.25
N GLU A 169 20.42 13.25 12.93
CA GLU A 169 21.36 12.71 13.91
C GLU A 169 21.81 13.77 14.91
N GLN A 170 22.15 14.96 14.42
CA GLN A 170 22.47 16.12 15.28
C GLN A 170 21.29 16.57 16.14
N ALA A 171 20.06 16.56 15.60
CA ALA A 171 18.86 16.90 16.34
C ALA A 171 18.56 15.89 17.46
N ARG A 172 18.73 14.57 17.19
CA ARG A 172 18.63 13.51 18.20
C ARG A 172 19.69 13.65 19.29
N ALA A 173 20.94 13.91 18.93
CA ALA A 173 22.03 14.14 19.87
C ALA A 173 21.77 15.35 20.80
N ARG A 174 21.24 16.44 20.25
CA ARG A 174 20.85 17.63 21.03
C ARG A 174 19.70 17.33 21.99
N ALA A 175 18.67 16.60 21.55
CA ALA A 175 17.53 16.21 22.39
C ALA A 175 17.94 15.29 23.54
N VAL A 176 18.82 14.32 23.28
CA VAL A 176 19.36 13.43 24.32
C VAL A 176 20.18 14.20 25.33
N LYS A 177 21.00 15.15 24.89
CA LYS A 177 21.80 16.00 25.79
C LYS A 177 20.91 16.86 26.69
N ALA A 178 19.91 17.53 26.12
CA ALA A 178 18.95 18.34 26.86
C ALA A 178 18.16 17.53 27.92
N SER A 179 17.78 16.28 27.59
CA SER A 179 17.08 15.38 28.51
C SER A 179 17.98 14.89 29.66
N ARG A 180 19.29 14.80 29.47
CA ARG A 180 20.24 14.48 30.54
C ARG A 180 20.45 15.65 31.48
N GLU A 181 20.63 16.85 30.94
CA GLU A 181 20.80 18.07 31.73
C GLU A 181 19.58 18.37 32.61
N GLN A 182 18.36 18.04 32.16
CA GLN A 182 17.13 18.17 32.96
C GLN A 182 16.96 17.13 34.07
N ARG A 183 17.70 16.01 34.02
CA ARG A 183 17.65 14.98 35.08
C ARG A 183 18.72 15.18 36.16
N GLU A 184 19.73 15.97 35.88
CA GLU A 184 20.84 16.29 36.76
C GLU A 184 20.66 17.65 37.53
N ALA A 185 19.61 18.39 37.19
CA ALA A 185 19.22 19.64 37.86
C ALA A 185 18.03 19.42 38.81
#